data_9c32fd44eb171fb4c1d6ee117741fc02
#
_entry.id   9c32fd44eb171fb4c1d6ee117741fc02
#
_cell.length_a   1.000
_cell.length_b   1.000
_cell.length_c   1.000
_cell.angle_alpha   90.00
_cell.angle_beta   90.00
_cell.angle_gamma   90.00
#
_symmetry.space_group_name_H-M   'P 1'
#
loop_
_entity.id
_entity.type
_entity.pdbx_description
1 polymer ?
#
loop_
_entity_poly.entity_id
_entity_poly.type
_entity_poly.pdbx_seq_one_letter_code
_entity_poly.pdbx_strand_id
1 'polypeptide(L)'
;CLKQNGKYYVILSFDNYIQRYLNQRYLSVSLTLSETNGLKIPSSSLVKKSVYRIPKSFLVHGGNSAEKDQLNIMETNKKGEKILRQTSAIVYKTNDKYAYVVSKDLKTGIIISETDKQKIYTIKDSDKVEILGVYMVNKGYAVFALVDMVERNGDYCIVSTSGSKIELYDRIILNSDTVKEDQVIY
;
A
#
# COMPACT_ATOMS: atom_id res chain seq x y z
N CYS A 1 -35.83 -6.62 3.98
CA CYS A 1 -35.20 -7.77 4.60
C CYS A 1 -36.04 -8.23 5.77
N LEU A 2 -36.45 -9.49 5.80
CA LEU A 2 -37.25 -10.09 6.88
C LEU A 2 -36.37 -11.09 7.65
N LYS A 3 -36.52 -11.11 8.98
CA LYS A 3 -35.90 -12.13 9.84
C LYS A 3 -36.97 -13.05 10.37
N GLN A 4 -36.91 -14.33 10.02
CA GLN A 4 -37.87 -15.34 10.49
C GLN A 4 -37.10 -16.60 10.89
N ASN A 5 -37.36 -17.12 12.08
CA ASN A 5 -36.70 -18.33 12.64
C ASN A 5 -35.15 -18.28 12.60
N GLY A 6 -34.56 -17.11 12.90
CA GLY A 6 -33.10 -16.94 12.88
C GLY A 6 -32.45 -16.80 11.50
N LYS A 7 -33.24 -16.89 10.44
CA LYS A 7 -32.79 -16.71 9.05
C LYS A 7 -33.20 -15.35 8.49
N TYR A 8 -32.35 -14.79 7.64
CA TYR A 8 -32.65 -13.55 6.91
C TYR A 8 -33.17 -13.87 5.53
N TYR A 9 -34.26 -13.21 5.15
CA TYR A 9 -34.91 -13.33 3.85
C TYR A 9 -34.86 -11.96 3.16
N VAL A 10 -34.50 -11.96 1.90
CA VAL A 10 -34.53 -10.78 1.05
C VAL A 10 -35.64 -11.02 0.02
N ILE A 11 -36.62 -10.12 -0.04
CA ILE A 11 -37.65 -10.13 -1.06
C ILE A 11 -37.21 -9.21 -2.19
N LEU A 12 -37.13 -9.76 -3.40
CA LEU A 12 -36.82 -9.00 -4.61
C LEU A 12 -38.14 -8.87 -5.40
N SER A 13 -38.51 -7.63 -5.70
CA SER A 13 -39.65 -7.32 -6.60
C SER A 13 -39.12 -6.86 -7.93
N PHE A 14 -39.68 -7.42 -9.01
CA PHE A 14 -39.33 -7.04 -10.36
C PHE A 14 -40.58 -6.47 -11.04
N ASP A 15 -40.55 -5.21 -11.41
CA ASP A 15 -41.66 -4.50 -12.00
C ASP A 15 -41.78 -4.77 -13.52
N ASN A 16 -40.69 -5.26 -14.13
CA ASN A 16 -40.61 -5.48 -15.58
C ASN A 16 -39.96 -6.82 -15.92
N TYR A 17 -40.25 -7.33 -17.12
CA TYR A 17 -39.62 -8.51 -17.74
C TYR A 17 -39.88 -9.86 -17.05
N ILE A 18 -40.93 -9.98 -16.23
CA ILE A 18 -41.28 -11.25 -15.55
C ILE A 18 -41.37 -12.42 -16.54
N GLN A 19 -41.78 -12.16 -17.77
CA GLN A 19 -41.93 -13.17 -18.85
C GLN A 19 -40.61 -13.90 -19.14
N ARG A 20 -39.44 -13.26 -18.94
CA ARG A 20 -38.13 -13.88 -19.16
C ARG A 20 -37.79 -14.93 -18.11
N TYR A 21 -38.43 -14.89 -16.95
CA TYR A 21 -38.12 -15.73 -15.80
C TYR A 21 -39.16 -16.77 -15.48
N LEU A 22 -40.33 -16.79 -16.21
CA LEU A 22 -41.44 -17.69 -15.96
C LEU A 22 -41.09 -19.18 -16.02
N ASN A 23 -40.11 -19.54 -16.85
CA ASN A 23 -39.65 -20.91 -17.03
C ASN A 23 -38.43 -21.27 -16.18
N GLN A 24 -37.92 -20.34 -15.34
CA GLN A 24 -36.75 -20.58 -14.53
C GLN A 24 -37.14 -20.86 -13.09
N ARG A 25 -36.73 -22.04 -12.58
CA ARG A 25 -36.96 -22.42 -11.19
C ARG A 25 -36.04 -21.72 -10.21
N TYR A 26 -34.82 -21.35 -10.65
CA TYR A 26 -33.81 -20.67 -9.88
C TYR A 26 -33.22 -19.52 -10.69
N LEU A 27 -33.00 -18.39 -10.03
CA LEU A 27 -32.34 -17.22 -10.60
C LEU A 27 -31.02 -16.96 -9.85
N SER A 28 -29.97 -16.74 -10.60
CA SER A 28 -28.76 -16.20 -10.04
C SER A 28 -28.91 -14.69 -9.88
N VAL A 29 -28.82 -14.20 -8.65
CA VAL A 29 -28.97 -12.78 -8.35
C VAL A 29 -27.66 -12.27 -7.77
N SER A 30 -27.12 -11.19 -8.33
CA SER A 30 -26.00 -10.45 -7.80
C SER A 30 -26.52 -9.13 -7.23
N LEU A 31 -26.27 -8.90 -5.96
CA LEU A 31 -26.65 -7.66 -5.29
C LEU A 31 -25.42 -6.74 -5.21
N THR A 32 -25.48 -5.63 -5.94
CA THR A 32 -24.47 -4.57 -5.84
C THR A 32 -24.91 -3.57 -4.78
N LEU A 33 -24.29 -3.61 -3.61
CA LEU A 33 -24.66 -2.78 -2.45
C LEU A 33 -24.12 -1.35 -2.54
N SER A 34 -23.08 -1.15 -3.31
CA SER A 34 -22.48 0.17 -3.57
C SER A 34 -21.81 0.18 -4.95
N GLU A 35 -21.88 1.30 -5.63
CA GLU A 35 -21.01 1.56 -6.79
C GLU A 35 -19.65 2.00 -6.24
N THR A 36 -18.69 1.09 -6.22
CA THR A 36 -17.34 1.40 -5.80
C THR A 36 -16.56 1.90 -7.00
N ASN A 37 -16.29 3.19 -7.03
CA ASN A 37 -15.47 3.81 -8.07
C ASN A 37 -13.99 3.52 -7.79
N GLY A 38 -13.29 2.97 -8.78
CA GLY A 38 -11.87 2.67 -8.67
C GLY A 38 -11.35 1.83 -9.82
N LEU A 39 -10.07 1.50 -9.76
CA LEU A 39 -9.45 0.59 -10.72
C LEU A 39 -9.63 -0.84 -10.25
N LYS A 40 -10.10 -1.70 -11.16
CA LYS A 40 -10.23 -3.13 -10.91
C LYS A 40 -8.93 -3.83 -11.28
N ILE A 41 -8.32 -4.48 -10.31
CA ILE A 41 -7.07 -5.23 -10.49
C ILE A 41 -7.22 -6.68 -9.99
N PRO A 42 -6.47 -7.65 -10.55
CA PRO A 42 -6.47 -9.02 -10.04
C PRO A 42 -5.93 -9.10 -8.62
N SER A 43 -6.56 -9.92 -7.76
CA SER A 43 -6.08 -10.12 -6.38
C SER A 43 -4.69 -10.74 -6.30
N SER A 44 -4.27 -11.50 -7.32
CA SER A 44 -2.94 -12.12 -7.44
C SER A 44 -1.82 -11.11 -7.68
N SER A 45 -2.14 -9.89 -8.10
CA SER A 45 -1.16 -8.81 -8.30
C SER A 45 -0.81 -8.07 -7.01
N LEU A 46 -1.60 -8.26 -5.94
CA LEU A 46 -1.37 -7.58 -4.66
C LEU A 46 -0.15 -8.14 -3.94
N VAL A 47 0.68 -7.25 -3.44
CA VAL A 47 1.84 -7.55 -2.60
C VAL A 47 1.85 -6.70 -1.35
N LYS A 48 2.27 -7.28 -0.24
CA LYS A 48 2.51 -6.58 1.00
C LYS A 48 3.99 -6.26 1.14
N LYS A 49 4.29 -5.03 1.50
CA LYS A 49 5.64 -4.57 1.73
C LYS A 49 5.80 -4.06 3.16
N SER A 50 6.81 -4.57 3.85
CA SER A 50 7.16 -4.14 5.19
C SER A 50 7.96 -2.82 5.12
N VAL A 51 7.49 -1.80 5.83
CA VAL A 51 8.10 -0.47 5.87
C VAL A 51 8.15 0.03 7.31
N TYR A 52 8.96 1.05 7.58
CA TYR A 52 8.96 1.74 8.86
C TYR A 52 8.14 3.03 8.76
N ARG A 53 7.22 3.20 9.72
CA ARG A 53 6.47 4.44 9.91
C ARG A 53 7.22 5.33 10.88
N ILE A 54 7.79 6.40 10.40
CA ILE A 54 8.56 7.37 11.18
C ILE A 54 7.88 8.74 11.17
N PRO A 55 8.11 9.59 12.17
CA PRO A 55 7.63 10.97 12.12
C PRO A 55 8.25 11.70 10.93
N LYS A 56 7.43 12.45 10.18
CA LYS A 56 7.83 13.11 8.93
C LYS A 56 8.97 14.10 9.12
N SER A 57 9.08 14.74 10.28
CA SER A 57 10.11 15.72 10.59
C SER A 57 11.55 15.15 10.56
N PHE A 58 11.71 13.82 10.64
CA PHE A 58 13.01 13.15 10.55
C PHE A 58 13.48 12.88 9.13
N LEU A 59 12.64 13.12 8.12
CA LEU A 59 13.04 13.06 6.72
C LEU A 59 13.84 14.30 6.36
N VAL A 60 15.00 14.08 5.77
CA VAL A 60 15.86 15.13 5.20
C VAL A 60 15.69 15.04 3.68
N HIS A 61 15.13 16.06 3.06
CA HIS A 61 15.08 16.15 1.61
C HIS A 61 16.49 16.45 1.09
N GLY A 62 17.00 15.60 0.21
CA GLY A 62 18.36 15.73 -0.30
C GLY A 62 18.55 17.05 -1.05
N GLY A 63 19.54 17.85 -0.61
CA GLY A 63 20.05 18.95 -1.41
C GLY A 63 20.83 18.40 -2.59
N ASN A 64 20.95 19.13 -3.68
CA ASN A 64 21.80 18.93 -4.87
C ASN A 64 21.78 17.57 -5.62
N SER A 65 21.31 16.47 -5.03
CA SER A 65 21.16 15.17 -5.71
C SER A 65 19.70 14.77 -5.61
N ALA A 66 18.89 15.35 -6.42
CA ALA A 66 17.44 15.55 -6.41
C ALA A 66 16.52 14.33 -6.29
N GLU A 67 16.97 13.14 -5.94
CA GLU A 67 16.10 11.98 -6.13
C GLU A 67 15.88 11.06 -4.91
N LYS A 68 16.61 11.24 -3.81
CA LYS A 68 16.43 10.33 -2.66
C LYS A 68 16.34 11.10 -1.36
N ASP A 69 15.24 10.89 -0.66
CA ASP A 69 15.11 11.30 0.74
C ASP A 69 16.17 10.60 1.60
N GLN A 70 16.59 11.26 2.65
CA GLN A 70 17.63 10.77 3.55
C GLN A 70 17.15 10.76 4.99
N LEU A 71 17.82 9.97 5.82
CA LEU A 71 17.65 9.91 7.26
C LEU A 71 18.98 10.09 7.96
N ASN A 72 18.98 10.80 9.06
CA ASN A 72 20.14 10.89 9.93
C ASN A 72 20.05 9.80 11.00
N ILE A 73 20.95 8.84 10.96
CA ILE A 73 21.10 7.80 11.98
C ILE A 73 22.14 8.26 12.99
N MET A 74 21.80 8.14 14.26
CA MET A 74 22.75 8.41 15.34
C MET A 74 23.54 7.14 15.67
N GLU A 75 24.83 7.19 15.47
CA GLU A 75 25.77 6.12 15.80
C GLU A 75 26.74 6.56 16.89
N THR A 76 27.29 5.61 17.64
CA THR A 76 28.35 5.87 18.60
C THR A 76 29.68 5.43 17.99
N ASN A 77 30.62 6.33 17.88
CA ASN A 77 31.95 6.01 17.35
C ASN A 77 32.79 5.23 18.39
N LYS A 78 33.96 4.76 17.98
CA LYS A 78 34.86 3.99 18.85
C LYS A 78 35.36 4.78 20.09
N LYS A 79 35.18 6.10 20.08
CA LYS A 79 35.55 6.98 21.21
C LYS A 79 34.36 7.28 22.13
N GLY A 80 33.19 6.69 21.89
CA GLY A 80 31.98 6.95 22.68
C GLY A 80 31.21 8.21 22.28
N GLU A 81 31.61 8.93 21.24
CA GLU A 81 30.95 10.14 20.79
C GLU A 81 29.77 9.81 19.84
N LYS A 82 28.68 10.54 19.97
CA LYS A 82 27.51 10.42 19.10
C LYS A 82 27.73 11.18 17.79
N ILE A 83 27.77 10.46 16.69
CA ILE A 83 27.89 11.00 15.35
C ILE A 83 26.61 10.76 14.56
N LEU A 84 26.32 11.65 13.60
CA LEU A 84 25.22 11.47 12.65
C LEU A 84 25.77 10.92 11.34
N ARG A 85 25.17 9.81 10.89
CA ARG A 85 25.41 9.24 9.57
C ARG A 85 24.14 9.35 8.73
N GLN A 86 24.27 9.94 7.55
CA GLN A 86 23.17 9.99 6.60
C GLN A 86 23.04 8.67 5.86
N THR A 87 21.80 8.22 5.68
CA THR A 87 21.47 7.06 4.88
C THR A 87 20.30 7.37 3.94
N SER A 88 20.31 6.76 2.76
CA SER A 88 19.22 6.90 1.78
C SER A 88 17.97 6.18 2.28
N ALA A 89 16.83 6.78 2.05
CA ALA A 89 15.53 6.20 2.32
C ALA A 89 14.62 6.29 1.09
N ILE A 90 13.90 5.21 0.83
CA ILE A 90 12.83 5.18 -0.18
C ILE A 90 11.53 5.47 0.54
N VAL A 91 10.84 6.53 0.12
CA VAL A 91 9.56 6.95 0.71
C VAL A 91 8.41 6.47 -0.17
N TYR A 92 7.57 5.60 0.37
CA TYR A 92 6.40 5.08 -0.35
C TYR A 92 5.15 5.92 -0.15
N LYS A 93 4.95 6.44 1.06
CA LYS A 93 3.79 7.26 1.44
C LYS A 93 4.20 8.28 2.49
N THR A 94 3.60 9.46 2.42
CA THR A 94 3.64 10.46 3.49
C THR A 94 2.22 10.91 3.83
N ASN A 95 2.01 11.27 5.07
CA ASN A 95 0.85 12.04 5.51
C ASN A 95 1.33 13.24 6.35
N ASP A 96 0.43 13.95 7.00
CA ASP A 96 0.78 15.16 7.77
C ASP A 96 1.78 14.89 8.89
N LYS A 97 1.71 13.70 9.52
CA LYS A 97 2.48 13.34 10.72
C LYS A 97 3.61 12.35 10.46
N TYR A 98 3.43 11.43 9.51
CA TYR A 98 4.30 10.28 9.31
C TYR A 98 4.75 10.10 7.88
N ALA A 99 5.93 9.49 7.73
CA ALA A 99 6.44 8.96 6.48
C ALA A 99 6.63 7.44 6.60
N TYR A 100 6.35 6.73 5.52
CA TYR A 100 6.47 5.28 5.40
C TYR A 100 7.66 4.98 4.50
N VAL A 101 8.73 4.47 5.10
CA VAL A 101 10.04 4.43 4.47
C VAL A 101 10.68 3.05 4.56
N VAL A 102 11.56 2.77 3.60
CA VAL A 102 12.50 1.65 3.64
C VAL A 102 13.91 2.21 3.50
N SER A 103 14.81 1.76 4.35
CA SER A 103 16.24 1.99 4.22
C SER A 103 16.99 0.73 4.65
N LYS A 104 18.15 0.50 4.06
CA LYS A 104 18.99 -0.67 4.37
C LYS A 104 19.47 -0.67 5.82
N ASP A 105 19.63 0.52 6.37
CA ASP A 105 20.20 0.73 7.71
C ASP A 105 19.12 0.85 8.80
N LEU A 106 17.84 0.95 8.44
CA LEU A 106 16.75 1.03 9.41
C LEU A 106 16.42 -0.33 9.99
N LYS A 107 16.51 -0.42 11.31
CA LYS A 107 16.14 -1.59 12.12
C LYS A 107 15.55 -1.12 13.45
N THR A 108 14.80 -1.99 14.10
CA THR A 108 14.34 -1.75 15.49
C THR A 108 15.52 -1.45 16.41
N GLY A 109 15.37 -0.46 17.27
CA GLY A 109 16.41 0.01 18.21
C GLY A 109 17.34 1.08 17.64
N ILE A 110 17.32 1.33 16.32
CA ILE A 110 18.10 2.42 15.73
C ILE A 110 17.52 3.76 16.17
N ILE A 111 18.41 4.71 16.44
CA ILE A 111 18.06 6.08 16.78
C ILE A 111 18.23 6.95 15.53
N ILE A 112 17.18 7.63 15.14
CA ILE A 112 17.20 8.66 14.10
C ILE A 112 17.13 10.05 14.73
N SER A 113 17.69 11.04 14.08
CA SER A 113 17.74 12.42 14.55
C SER A 113 17.28 13.40 13.49
N GLU A 114 16.66 14.50 13.90
CA GLU A 114 16.47 15.67 13.03
C GLU A 114 17.84 16.28 12.67
N THR A 115 17.87 17.09 11.63
CA THR A 115 19.13 17.68 11.12
C THR A 115 19.87 18.52 12.15
N ASP A 116 19.14 19.20 13.01
CA ASP A 116 19.67 20.08 14.06
C ASP A 116 20.01 19.33 15.36
N LYS A 117 19.84 18.02 15.41
CA LYS A 117 20.02 17.15 16.59
C LYS A 117 19.12 17.48 17.79
N GLN A 118 18.13 18.35 17.64
CA GLN A 118 17.25 18.74 18.74
C GLN A 118 16.30 17.63 19.15
N LYS A 119 15.82 16.86 18.17
CA LYS A 119 14.95 15.71 18.44
C LYS A 119 15.57 14.42 17.96
N ILE A 120 15.33 13.39 18.75
CA ILE A 120 15.73 12.02 18.44
C ILE A 120 14.50 11.11 18.53
N TYR A 121 14.48 10.07 17.72
CA TYR A 121 13.44 9.06 17.73
C TYR A 121 14.07 7.66 17.65
N THR A 122 13.69 6.79 18.57
CA THR A 122 14.12 5.39 18.56
C THR A 122 13.09 4.56 17.83
N ILE A 123 13.51 3.87 16.78
CA ILE A 123 12.65 2.97 15.99
C ILE A 123 12.20 1.80 16.86
N LYS A 124 10.89 1.59 16.95
CA LYS A 124 10.27 0.51 17.72
C LYS A 124 9.74 -0.58 16.79
N ASP A 125 9.48 -1.77 17.32
CA ASP A 125 8.82 -2.84 16.57
C ASP A 125 7.42 -2.44 16.07
N SER A 126 6.71 -1.63 16.85
CA SER A 126 5.40 -1.07 16.49
C SER A 126 5.44 -0.11 15.28
N ASP A 127 6.62 0.39 14.92
CA ASP A 127 6.79 1.26 13.76
C ASP A 127 6.95 0.47 12.47
N LYS A 128 7.22 -0.83 12.57
CA LYS A 128 7.23 -1.72 11.42
C LYS A 128 5.80 -2.06 11.03
N VAL A 129 5.37 -1.59 9.88
CA VAL A 129 4.02 -1.75 9.36
C VAL A 129 4.05 -2.33 7.95
N GLU A 130 2.95 -2.93 7.52
CA GLU A 130 2.78 -3.40 6.15
C GLU A 130 1.98 -2.38 5.35
N ILE A 131 2.44 -2.11 4.14
CA ILE A 131 1.70 -1.36 3.13
C ILE A 131 1.33 -2.29 1.98
N LEU A 132 0.20 -2.01 1.34
CA LEU A 132 -0.30 -2.79 0.22
C LEU A 132 0.09 -2.10 -1.09
N GLY A 133 0.46 -2.89 -2.08
CA GLY A 133 0.84 -2.37 -3.39
C GLY A 133 0.77 -3.43 -4.47
N VAL A 134 1.21 -3.06 -5.65
CA VAL A 134 1.43 -3.94 -6.81
C VAL A 134 2.81 -3.67 -7.38
N TYR A 135 3.36 -4.63 -8.11
CA TYR A 135 4.50 -4.34 -8.97
C TYR A 135 4.00 -3.93 -10.35
N MET A 136 4.43 -2.77 -10.82
CA MET A 136 4.21 -2.32 -12.19
C MET A 136 5.50 -2.33 -12.99
N VAL A 137 5.38 -2.48 -14.30
CA VAL A 137 6.52 -2.42 -15.22
C VAL A 137 6.75 -0.98 -15.62
N ASN A 138 7.86 -0.40 -15.19
CA ASN A 138 8.29 0.93 -15.57
C ASN A 138 9.68 0.87 -16.20
N LYS A 139 9.80 1.30 -17.47
CA LYS A 139 11.06 1.28 -18.23
C LYS A 139 11.78 -0.07 -18.19
N GLY A 140 11.04 -1.17 -18.17
CA GLY A 140 11.60 -2.53 -18.12
C GLY A 140 11.99 -3.03 -16.72
N TYR A 141 11.67 -2.28 -15.66
CA TYR A 141 11.91 -2.68 -14.27
C TYR A 141 10.60 -2.87 -13.50
N ALA A 142 10.60 -3.80 -12.55
CA ALA A 142 9.52 -3.95 -11.59
C ALA A 142 9.60 -2.87 -10.52
N VAL A 143 8.63 -1.99 -10.46
CA VAL A 143 8.56 -0.90 -9.49
C VAL A 143 7.35 -1.11 -8.58
N PHE A 144 7.56 -1.01 -7.27
CA PHE A 144 6.46 -1.09 -6.31
C PHE A 144 5.61 0.18 -6.34
N ALA A 145 4.33 0.02 -6.62
CA ALA A 145 3.33 1.08 -6.58
C ALA A 145 2.34 0.83 -5.42
N LEU A 146 2.21 1.80 -4.52
CA LEU A 146 1.25 1.75 -3.43
C LEU A 146 -0.17 1.72 -4.00
N VAL A 147 -1.05 0.89 -3.40
CA VAL A 147 -2.48 0.90 -3.69
C VAL A 147 -3.29 1.06 -2.40
N ASP A 148 -4.39 1.81 -2.52
CA ASP A 148 -5.39 1.96 -1.49
C ASP A 148 -6.59 1.10 -1.84
N MET A 149 -6.69 -0.06 -1.18
CA MET A 149 -7.72 -1.06 -1.46
C MET A 149 -9.05 -0.64 -0.84
N VAL A 150 -10.07 -0.49 -1.65
CA VAL A 150 -11.43 -0.13 -1.23
C VAL A 150 -12.27 -1.39 -1.00
N GLU A 151 -12.21 -2.34 -1.93
CA GLU A 151 -13.00 -3.56 -1.88
C GLU A 151 -12.21 -4.76 -2.42
N ARG A 152 -12.46 -5.94 -1.88
CA ARG A 152 -11.89 -7.19 -2.37
C ARG A 152 -13.01 -8.21 -2.62
N ASN A 153 -13.01 -8.79 -3.81
CA ASN A 153 -13.97 -9.81 -4.21
C ASN A 153 -13.23 -10.97 -4.88
N GLY A 154 -12.85 -11.97 -4.07
CA GLY A 154 -12.21 -13.20 -4.55
C GLY A 154 -11.02 -12.95 -5.49
N ASP A 155 -11.28 -13.04 -6.78
CA ASP A 155 -10.28 -13.00 -7.84
C ASP A 155 -9.78 -11.60 -8.17
N TYR A 156 -10.49 -10.55 -7.75
CA TYR A 156 -10.10 -9.17 -8.01
C TYR A 156 -10.34 -8.26 -6.81
N CYS A 157 -9.71 -7.11 -6.83
CA CYS A 157 -9.96 -6.03 -5.88
C CYS A 157 -10.14 -4.70 -6.62
N ILE A 158 -10.82 -3.78 -5.95
CA ILE A 158 -11.01 -2.40 -6.39
C ILE A 158 -10.11 -1.52 -5.53
N VAL A 159 -9.30 -0.71 -6.19
CA VAL A 159 -8.39 0.23 -5.55
C VAL A 159 -8.75 1.66 -5.91
N SER A 160 -8.65 2.55 -4.94
CA SER A 160 -8.96 3.97 -5.12
C SER A 160 -7.99 4.62 -6.11
N THR A 161 -8.50 5.42 -7.03
CA THR A 161 -7.67 6.21 -7.95
C THR A 161 -6.95 7.36 -7.25
N SER A 162 -7.54 7.92 -6.20
CA SER A 162 -6.95 9.05 -5.47
C SER A 162 -5.91 8.64 -4.43
N GLY A 163 -6.01 7.43 -3.88
CA GLY A 163 -5.11 6.91 -2.85
C GLY A 163 -4.01 6.00 -3.38
N SER A 164 -4.10 5.58 -4.64
CA SER A 164 -3.16 4.66 -5.28
C SER A 164 -2.15 5.40 -6.16
N LYS A 165 -0.99 4.78 -6.37
CA LYS A 165 0.05 5.26 -7.30
C LYS A 165 0.02 4.51 -8.63
N ILE A 166 -1.16 4.04 -9.04
CA ILE A 166 -1.40 3.38 -10.33
C ILE A 166 -2.51 4.12 -11.08
N GLU A 167 -2.39 4.13 -12.39
CA GLU A 167 -3.33 4.77 -13.30
C GLU A 167 -3.93 3.75 -14.26
N LEU A 168 -4.98 4.17 -14.98
CA LEU A 168 -5.58 3.37 -16.02
C LEU A 168 -4.54 3.11 -17.14
N TYR A 169 -4.46 1.85 -17.59
CA TYR A 169 -3.48 1.33 -18.58
C TYR A 169 -2.07 1.08 -18.06
N ASP A 170 -1.78 1.28 -16.78
CA ASP A 170 -0.52 0.80 -16.20
C ASP A 170 -0.40 -0.72 -16.32
N ARG A 171 0.80 -1.18 -16.64
CA ARG A 171 1.11 -2.61 -16.74
C ARG A 171 1.50 -3.14 -15.37
N ILE A 172 0.59 -3.88 -14.73
CA ILE A 172 0.83 -4.53 -13.44
C ILE A 172 1.23 -5.99 -13.63
N ILE A 173 2.09 -6.48 -12.73
CA ILE A 173 2.55 -7.87 -12.73
C ILE A 173 1.53 -8.71 -11.97
N LEU A 174 0.99 -9.75 -12.64
CA LEU A 174 -0.09 -10.58 -12.08
C LEU A 174 0.38 -11.49 -10.95
N ASN A 175 1.57 -12.07 -11.06
CA ASN A 175 2.13 -12.98 -10.06
C ASN A 175 3.21 -12.24 -9.27
N SER A 176 2.79 -11.39 -8.36
CA SER A 176 3.69 -10.52 -7.58
C SER A 176 4.70 -11.28 -6.74
N ASP A 177 4.40 -12.52 -6.31
CA ASP A 177 5.29 -13.35 -5.50
C ASP A 177 6.56 -13.81 -6.24
N THR A 178 6.54 -13.77 -7.58
CA THR A 178 7.67 -14.22 -8.42
C THR A 178 8.67 -13.12 -8.73
N VAL A 179 8.37 -11.89 -8.35
CA VAL A 179 9.13 -10.70 -8.77
C VAL A 179 9.63 -9.92 -7.55
N LYS A 180 10.82 -9.36 -7.68
CA LYS A 180 11.39 -8.43 -6.69
C LYS A 180 11.44 -7.02 -7.28
N GLU A 181 11.37 -6.04 -6.40
CA GLU A 181 11.57 -4.64 -6.78
C GLU A 181 12.95 -4.45 -7.45
N ASP A 182 13.00 -3.58 -8.45
CA ASP A 182 14.16 -3.29 -9.31
C ASP A 182 14.60 -4.47 -10.20
N GLN A 183 13.82 -5.55 -10.26
CA GLN A 183 14.09 -6.66 -11.18
C GLN A 183 13.79 -6.23 -12.62
N VAL A 184 14.68 -6.61 -13.54
CA VAL A 184 14.46 -6.42 -14.99
C VAL A 184 13.37 -7.39 -15.44
N ILE A 185 12.38 -6.87 -16.14
CA ILE A 185 11.25 -7.61 -16.72
C ILE A 185 11.39 -7.55 -18.26
N TYR A 186 11.48 -8.72 -18.88
CA TYR A 186 11.59 -8.90 -20.34
C TYR A 186 10.22 -9.18 -20.95
#